data_c43dfd4f8b237caa661fb95c9e1dfafc
#
_entry.id   c43dfd4f8b237caa661fb95c9e1dfafc
#
_cell.length_a   1.000
_cell.length_b   1.000
_cell.length_c   1.000
_cell.angle_alpha   90.00
_cell.angle_beta   90.00
_cell.angle_gamma   90.00
#
_symmetry.space_group_name_H-M   'P 1'
#
loop_
_entity.id
_entity.type
_entity.pdbx_description
1 polymer ?
#
loop_
_entity_poly.entity_id
_entity_poly.type
_entity_poly.pdbx_seq_one_letter_code
_entity_poly.pdbx_strand_id
1 'polypeptide(L)'
;QLAWKIGDTISALRLMWAQACCLYDSRNQSQAIIILDSIAQFTEKNGIQKDPNLIYPIKTDYYLEIKDIKCAEKLLNEYERKLGGLTESLDSLIYDIAHFYRKGKYYNIVQNPDSAILMFTKLLHLLGQRPLYTSQRYGLEEVSYQGLTEAYSLKHQPDSVIKYANLYCQWNDSSTRAKSSEHLLRYQSLYNYTKIQEQALKAEQKASRLRVTIILLVVFATAFAIVLWSIYQMRLK
;
A
#
# COMPACT_ATOMS: atom_id res chain seq x y z
N GLN A 1 -10.54 -13.98 -4.27
CA GLN A 1 -11.26 -15.26 -4.47
C GLN A 1 -10.59 -16.41 -3.73
N LEU A 2 -9.25 -16.56 -3.81
CA LEU A 2 -8.54 -17.67 -3.14
C LEU A 2 -8.69 -17.63 -1.61
N ALA A 3 -8.50 -16.44 -0.98
CA ALA A 3 -8.65 -16.26 0.47
C ALA A 3 -10.05 -16.63 0.97
N TRP A 4 -11.10 -16.30 0.23
CA TRP A 4 -12.47 -16.72 0.54
C TRP A 4 -12.66 -18.24 0.45
N LYS A 5 -12.01 -18.89 -0.53
CA LYS A 5 -12.09 -20.36 -0.68
C LYS A 5 -11.45 -21.12 0.47
N ILE A 6 -10.38 -20.59 1.06
CA ILE A 6 -9.70 -21.19 2.22
C ILE A 6 -10.24 -20.69 3.57
N GLY A 7 -11.30 -19.87 3.56
CA GLY A 7 -11.93 -19.36 4.78
C GLY A 7 -11.16 -18.25 5.51
N ASP A 8 -10.11 -17.71 4.90
CA ASP A 8 -9.32 -16.61 5.46
C ASP A 8 -9.97 -15.25 5.15
N THR A 9 -10.94 -14.92 5.97
CA THR A 9 -11.71 -13.66 5.87
C THR A 9 -10.83 -12.42 6.01
N ILE A 10 -9.83 -12.44 6.89
CA ILE A 10 -8.96 -11.29 7.14
C ILE A 10 -8.09 -10.99 5.92
N SER A 11 -7.47 -12.01 5.34
CA SER A 11 -6.70 -11.85 4.11
C SER A 11 -7.56 -11.41 2.93
N ALA A 12 -8.80 -11.91 2.84
CA ALA A 12 -9.74 -11.47 1.82
C ALA A 12 -10.07 -9.97 1.95
N LEU A 13 -10.34 -9.48 3.17
CA LEU A 13 -10.61 -8.07 3.43
C LEU A 13 -9.38 -7.18 3.12
N ARG A 14 -8.18 -7.63 3.48
CA ARG A 14 -6.93 -6.92 3.15
C ARG A 14 -6.70 -6.83 1.63
N LEU A 15 -6.98 -7.87 0.89
CA LEU A 15 -6.88 -7.87 -0.58
C LEU A 15 -7.91 -6.91 -1.22
N MET A 16 -9.15 -6.90 -0.73
CA MET A 16 -10.16 -5.94 -1.17
C MET A 16 -9.75 -4.49 -0.86
N TRP A 17 -9.19 -4.25 0.31
CA TRP A 17 -8.64 -2.94 0.66
C TRP A 17 -7.48 -2.54 -0.25
N ALA A 18 -6.52 -3.42 -0.50
CA ALA A 18 -5.42 -3.15 -1.44
C ALA A 18 -5.93 -2.85 -2.85
N GLN A 19 -6.97 -3.56 -3.31
CA GLN A 19 -7.63 -3.26 -4.59
C GLN A 19 -8.28 -1.87 -4.58
N ALA A 20 -8.94 -1.47 -3.49
CA ALA A 20 -9.52 -0.13 -3.37
C ALA A 20 -8.43 0.96 -3.41
N CYS A 21 -7.28 0.75 -2.74
CA CYS A 21 -6.14 1.67 -2.82
C CYS A 21 -5.64 1.82 -4.27
N CYS A 22 -5.40 0.71 -4.97
CA CYS A 22 -4.96 0.75 -6.37
C CYS A 22 -5.95 1.45 -7.30
N LEU A 23 -7.25 1.26 -7.09
CA LEU A 23 -8.29 1.94 -7.86
C LEU A 23 -8.33 3.43 -7.55
N TYR A 24 -8.15 3.81 -6.29
CA TYR A 24 -8.07 5.21 -5.88
C TYR A 24 -6.88 5.92 -6.55
N ASP A 25 -5.70 5.33 -6.49
CA ASP A 25 -4.48 5.85 -7.10
C ASP A 25 -4.56 5.94 -8.63
N SER A 26 -5.28 5.00 -9.27
CA SER A 26 -5.53 5.01 -10.73
C SER A 26 -6.65 5.94 -11.18
N ARG A 27 -7.11 6.83 -10.31
CA ARG A 27 -8.21 7.79 -10.54
C ARG A 27 -9.60 7.15 -10.77
N ASN A 28 -9.77 5.89 -10.42
CA ASN A 28 -11.07 5.23 -10.42
C ASN A 28 -11.70 5.25 -9.02
N GLN A 29 -11.78 6.45 -8.46
CA GLN A 29 -12.15 6.68 -7.06
C GLN A 29 -13.55 6.18 -6.71
N SER A 30 -14.52 6.33 -7.61
CA SER A 30 -15.90 5.87 -7.37
C SER A 30 -15.96 4.36 -7.12
N GLN A 31 -15.21 3.56 -7.89
CA GLN A 31 -15.13 2.11 -7.67
C GLN A 31 -14.40 1.76 -6.38
N ALA A 32 -13.36 2.51 -6.03
CA ALA A 32 -12.67 2.35 -4.75
C ALA A 32 -13.64 2.52 -3.57
N ILE A 33 -14.48 3.55 -3.60
CA ILE A 33 -15.48 3.81 -2.55
C ILE A 33 -16.51 2.67 -2.43
N ILE A 34 -16.99 2.13 -3.55
CA ILE A 34 -17.92 0.99 -3.56
C ILE A 34 -17.31 -0.24 -2.85
N ILE A 35 -16.02 -0.52 -3.12
CA ILE A 35 -15.32 -1.63 -2.44
C ILE A 35 -15.17 -1.35 -0.95
N LEU A 36 -14.80 -0.13 -0.55
CA LEU A 36 -14.69 0.26 0.86
C LEU A 36 -16.03 0.19 1.59
N ASP A 37 -17.13 0.55 0.95
CA ASP A 37 -18.47 0.40 1.51
C ASP A 37 -18.86 -1.08 1.68
N SER A 38 -18.49 -1.92 0.72
CA SER A 38 -18.70 -3.37 0.82
C SER A 38 -17.90 -3.98 1.99
N ILE A 39 -16.65 -3.54 2.21
CA ILE A 39 -15.85 -3.94 3.37
C ILE A 39 -16.52 -3.49 4.67
N ALA A 40 -16.99 -2.24 4.73
CA ALA A 40 -17.65 -1.68 5.90
C ALA A 40 -18.91 -2.46 6.28
N GLN A 41 -19.78 -2.73 5.30
CA GLN A 41 -21.02 -3.51 5.49
C GLN A 41 -20.73 -4.95 5.92
N PHE A 42 -19.76 -5.58 5.29
CA PHE A 42 -19.37 -6.96 5.63
C PHE A 42 -18.83 -7.06 7.06
N THR A 43 -17.92 -6.16 7.46
CA THR A 43 -17.36 -6.16 8.82
C THR A 43 -18.43 -5.88 9.87
N GLU A 44 -19.38 -4.98 9.59
CA GLU A 44 -20.49 -4.68 10.49
C GLU A 44 -21.43 -5.87 10.67
N LYS A 45 -21.83 -6.50 9.57
CA LYS A 45 -22.71 -7.66 9.58
C LYS A 45 -22.15 -8.86 10.34
N ASN A 46 -20.82 -9.04 10.30
CA ASN A 46 -20.14 -10.19 10.91
C ASN A 46 -19.49 -9.87 12.26
N GLY A 47 -19.74 -8.69 12.84
CA GLY A 47 -19.17 -8.31 14.14
C GLY A 47 -17.64 -8.20 14.14
N ILE A 48 -17.00 -8.05 12.96
CA ILE A 48 -15.55 -7.92 12.84
C ILE A 48 -15.16 -6.50 13.25
N GLN A 49 -14.23 -6.39 14.20
CA GLN A 49 -13.73 -5.09 14.63
C GLN A 49 -13.09 -4.35 13.44
N LYS A 50 -13.65 -3.19 13.10
CA LYS A 50 -13.16 -2.35 12.00
C LYS A 50 -11.83 -1.73 12.41
N ASP A 51 -10.80 -1.95 11.61
CA ASP A 51 -9.59 -1.13 11.70
C ASP A 51 -9.91 0.26 11.13
N PRO A 52 -9.85 1.32 11.95
CA PRO A 52 -10.16 2.67 11.50
C PRO A 52 -9.30 3.12 10.31
N ASN A 53 -8.07 2.61 10.20
CA ASN A 53 -7.14 2.99 9.14
C ASN A 53 -7.47 2.40 7.77
N LEU A 54 -8.31 1.39 7.69
CA LEU A 54 -8.58 0.75 6.41
C LEU A 54 -9.56 1.54 5.54
N ILE A 55 -10.54 2.16 6.16
CA ILE A 55 -11.70 2.71 5.42
C ILE A 55 -11.75 4.23 5.49
N TYR A 56 -11.65 4.80 6.69
CA TYR A 56 -11.87 6.23 6.91
C TYR A 56 -10.91 7.15 6.16
N PRO A 57 -9.57 6.87 6.09
CA PRO A 57 -8.65 7.74 5.41
C PRO A 57 -8.99 7.96 3.94
N ILE A 58 -9.19 6.90 3.18
CA ILE A 58 -9.45 6.97 1.74
C ILE A 58 -10.81 7.61 1.47
N LYS A 59 -11.85 7.25 2.23
CA LYS A 59 -13.17 7.87 2.09
C LYS A 59 -13.14 9.34 2.44
N THR A 60 -12.42 9.74 3.48
CA THR A 60 -12.28 11.14 3.86
C THR A 60 -11.57 11.94 2.78
N ASP A 61 -10.46 11.41 2.24
CA ASP A 61 -9.73 12.07 1.14
C ASP A 61 -10.63 12.23 -0.09
N TYR A 62 -11.41 11.21 -0.45
CA TYR A 62 -12.37 11.29 -1.54
C TYR A 62 -13.40 12.40 -1.35
N TYR A 63 -14.07 12.46 -0.17
CA TYR A 63 -15.08 13.49 0.07
C TYR A 63 -14.49 14.90 0.16
N LEU A 64 -13.25 15.05 0.63
CA LEU A 64 -12.54 16.33 0.58
C LEU A 64 -12.22 16.75 -0.87
N GLU A 65 -11.85 15.82 -1.73
CA GLU A 65 -11.55 16.09 -3.14
C GLU A 65 -12.78 16.51 -3.94
N ILE A 66 -13.91 15.82 -3.75
CA ILE A 66 -15.18 16.18 -4.40
C ILE A 66 -15.92 17.33 -3.68
N LYS A 67 -15.33 17.87 -2.61
CA LYS A 67 -15.89 18.96 -1.77
C LYS A 67 -17.25 18.63 -1.14
N ASP A 68 -17.52 17.36 -0.88
CA ASP A 68 -18.66 16.95 -0.04
C ASP A 68 -18.28 17.12 1.45
N ILE A 69 -18.37 18.38 1.90
CA ILE A 69 -17.93 18.79 3.23
C ILE A 69 -18.70 18.08 4.34
N LYS A 70 -20.02 17.83 4.15
CA LYS A 70 -20.83 17.16 5.17
C LYS A 70 -20.41 15.71 5.40
N CYS A 71 -20.14 14.98 4.32
CA CYS A 71 -19.66 13.60 4.42
C CYS A 71 -18.23 13.54 4.98
N ALA A 72 -17.35 14.46 4.58
CA ALA A 72 -15.99 14.56 5.12
C ALA A 72 -16.00 14.84 6.64
N GLU A 73 -16.78 15.82 7.09
CA GLU A 73 -16.92 16.19 8.50
C GLU A 73 -17.43 15.02 9.35
N LYS A 74 -18.49 14.34 8.87
CA LYS A 74 -19.03 13.18 9.56
C LYS A 74 -17.97 12.10 9.77
N LEU A 75 -17.17 11.79 8.73
CA LEU A 75 -16.11 10.80 8.82
C LEU A 75 -14.98 11.24 9.76
N LEU A 76 -14.56 12.50 9.70
CA LEU A 76 -13.53 13.04 10.60
C LEU A 76 -13.98 12.94 12.08
N ASN A 77 -15.22 13.30 12.38
CA ASN A 77 -15.76 13.22 13.74
C ASN A 77 -15.94 11.76 14.20
N GLU A 78 -16.33 10.85 13.30
CA GLU A 78 -16.44 9.42 13.62
C GLU A 78 -15.06 8.82 13.89
N TYR A 79 -14.05 9.19 13.11
CA TYR A 79 -12.68 8.76 13.29
C TYR A 79 -12.13 9.25 14.65
N GLU A 80 -12.32 10.52 14.98
CA GLU A 80 -11.87 11.12 16.24
C GLU A 80 -12.49 10.43 17.47
N ARG A 81 -13.78 10.08 17.42
CA ARG A 81 -14.43 9.33 18.50
C ARG A 81 -13.81 7.94 18.72
N LYS A 82 -13.36 7.31 17.64
CA LYS A 82 -12.71 5.99 17.71
C LYS A 82 -11.28 6.08 18.22
N LEU A 83 -10.56 7.14 17.87
CA LEU A 83 -9.21 7.40 18.38
C LEU A 83 -9.20 7.70 19.87
N GLY A 84 -10.17 8.43 20.38
CA GLY A 84 -10.28 8.75 21.81
C GLY A 84 -10.41 7.55 22.74
N GLY A 85 -10.64 6.35 22.20
CA GLY A 85 -10.65 5.08 22.93
C GLY A 85 -9.36 4.25 22.82
N LEU A 86 -8.39 4.69 22.02
CA LEU A 86 -7.10 4.03 21.85
C LEU A 86 -6.10 4.62 22.86
N THR A 87 -5.57 3.78 23.74
CA THR A 87 -4.47 4.14 24.64
C THR A 87 -3.20 4.47 23.86
N GLU A 88 -2.27 5.21 24.47
CA GLU A 88 -0.97 5.69 23.94
C GLU A 88 -0.07 4.58 23.36
N SER A 89 -0.52 3.90 22.33
CA SER A 89 0.25 2.90 21.57
C SER A 89 0.98 3.55 20.39
N LEU A 90 1.96 2.85 19.85
CA LEU A 90 2.68 3.26 18.62
C LEU A 90 1.74 3.48 17.45
N ASP A 91 0.65 2.71 17.40
CA ASP A 91 -0.39 2.80 16.39
C ASP A 91 -1.19 4.10 16.52
N SER A 92 -1.45 4.57 17.75
CA SER A 92 -2.14 5.83 18.03
C SER A 92 -1.51 7.02 17.30
N LEU A 93 -0.19 7.08 17.23
CA LEU A 93 0.49 8.21 16.61
C LEU A 93 0.40 8.25 15.08
N ILE A 94 0.42 7.09 14.41
CA ILE A 94 0.21 7.01 12.95
C ILE A 94 -1.21 7.49 12.62
N TYR A 95 -2.16 7.16 13.50
CA TYR A 95 -3.53 7.64 13.42
C TYR A 95 -3.63 9.16 13.55
N ASP A 96 -2.91 9.73 14.52
CA ASP A 96 -2.89 11.17 14.76
C ASP A 96 -2.31 11.95 13.57
N ILE A 97 -1.20 11.47 13.01
CA ILE A 97 -0.56 12.06 11.82
C ILE A 97 -1.55 12.11 10.65
N ALA A 98 -2.18 10.99 10.35
CA ALA A 98 -3.14 10.89 9.25
C ALA A 98 -4.39 11.75 9.49
N HIS A 99 -4.81 11.86 10.74
CA HIS A 99 -5.98 12.65 11.15
C HIS A 99 -5.70 14.14 11.06
N PHE A 100 -4.59 14.65 11.61
CA PHE A 100 -4.25 16.06 11.54
C PHE A 100 -4.08 16.56 10.11
N TYR A 101 -3.50 15.76 9.22
CA TYR A 101 -3.43 16.09 7.81
C TYR A 101 -4.81 16.33 7.21
N ARG A 102 -5.76 15.42 7.40
CA ARG A 102 -7.11 15.53 6.84
C ARG A 102 -7.93 16.64 7.47
N LYS A 103 -7.80 16.83 8.78
CA LYS A 103 -8.42 17.97 9.46
C LYS A 103 -7.86 19.30 8.96
N GLY A 104 -6.56 19.41 8.73
CA GLY A 104 -5.95 20.60 8.14
C GLY A 104 -6.53 20.90 6.75
N LYS A 105 -6.61 19.91 5.88
CA LYS A 105 -7.25 20.04 4.56
C LYS A 105 -8.72 20.47 4.68
N TYR A 106 -9.48 19.80 5.54
CA TYR A 106 -10.87 20.15 5.79
C TYR A 106 -11.02 21.62 6.18
N TYR A 107 -10.21 22.12 7.14
CA TYR A 107 -10.29 23.50 7.60
C TYR A 107 -9.88 24.52 6.52
N ASN A 108 -8.94 24.19 5.64
CA ASN A 108 -8.64 25.04 4.47
C ASN A 108 -9.85 25.13 3.53
N ILE A 109 -10.53 24.01 3.25
CA ILE A 109 -11.72 24.00 2.38
C ILE A 109 -12.87 24.79 2.96
N VAL A 110 -13.12 24.69 4.28
CA VAL A 110 -14.17 25.47 4.96
C VAL A 110 -13.75 26.89 5.33
N GLN A 111 -12.60 27.34 4.85
CA GLN A 111 -12.06 28.68 5.05
C GLN A 111 -11.87 29.06 6.54
N ASN A 112 -11.43 28.11 7.34
CA ASN A 112 -11.02 28.33 8.73
C ASN A 112 -9.49 28.19 8.87
N PRO A 113 -8.72 29.22 8.47
CA PRO A 113 -7.27 29.13 8.40
C PRO A 113 -6.59 28.95 9.76
N ASP A 114 -7.14 29.47 10.85
CA ASP A 114 -6.55 29.32 12.18
C ASP A 114 -6.56 27.85 12.64
N SER A 115 -7.67 27.18 12.42
CA SER A 115 -7.77 25.75 12.70
C SER A 115 -6.89 24.91 11.77
N ALA A 116 -6.79 25.28 10.49
CA ALA A 116 -5.91 24.60 9.53
C ALA A 116 -4.44 24.73 9.96
N ILE A 117 -3.98 25.93 10.31
CA ILE A 117 -2.61 26.19 10.80
C ILE A 117 -2.32 25.34 12.03
N LEU A 118 -3.25 25.29 12.98
CA LEU A 118 -3.10 24.48 14.19
C LEU A 118 -2.89 22.99 13.86
N MET A 119 -3.69 22.43 12.93
CA MET A 119 -3.60 21.01 12.55
C MET A 119 -2.28 20.69 11.85
N PHE A 120 -1.89 21.48 10.85
CA PHE A 120 -0.62 21.26 10.15
C PHE A 120 0.60 21.49 11.04
N THR A 121 0.55 22.42 11.97
CA THR A 121 1.63 22.64 12.95
C THR A 121 1.76 21.44 13.91
N LYS A 122 0.64 20.90 14.40
CA LYS A 122 0.64 19.67 15.20
C LYS A 122 1.22 18.48 14.41
N LEU A 123 0.83 18.33 13.16
CA LEU A 123 1.36 17.30 12.27
C LEU A 123 2.89 17.42 12.14
N LEU A 124 3.42 18.60 11.80
CA LEU A 124 4.86 18.82 11.69
C LEU A 124 5.61 18.55 13.00
N HIS A 125 5.02 18.92 14.15
CA HIS A 125 5.59 18.64 15.45
C HIS A 125 5.72 17.12 15.70
N LEU A 126 4.67 16.34 15.40
CA LEU A 126 4.70 14.88 15.52
C LEU A 126 5.71 14.22 14.58
N LEU A 127 5.82 14.72 13.34
CA LEU A 127 6.83 14.24 12.38
C LEU A 127 8.26 14.46 12.88
N GLY A 128 8.51 15.54 13.62
CA GLY A 128 9.81 15.82 14.25
C GLY A 128 10.19 14.86 15.37
N GLN A 129 9.23 14.21 16.00
CA GLN A 129 9.45 13.35 17.16
C GLN A 129 9.75 11.89 16.83
N ARG A 130 9.57 11.44 15.57
CA ARG A 130 9.64 10.01 15.23
C ARG A 130 10.45 9.69 13.97
N PRO A 131 11.18 8.55 13.97
CA PRO A 131 11.82 8.01 12.78
C PRO A 131 10.75 7.36 11.89
N LEU A 132 10.23 8.10 10.93
CA LEU A 132 9.45 7.57 9.81
C LEU A 132 10.40 7.20 8.66
N TYR A 133 9.96 6.29 7.79
CA TYR A 133 10.66 6.04 6.53
C TYR A 133 10.81 7.36 5.76
N THR A 134 12.00 7.59 5.22
CA THR A 134 12.38 8.89 4.63
C THR A 134 11.39 9.39 3.56
N SER A 135 10.91 8.51 2.69
CA SER A 135 9.95 8.86 1.64
C SER A 135 8.59 9.28 2.19
N GLN A 136 8.09 8.58 3.22
CA GLN A 136 6.81 8.91 3.87
C GLN A 136 6.89 10.22 4.63
N ARG A 137 7.99 10.44 5.37
CA ARG A 137 8.23 11.68 6.10
C ARG A 137 8.25 12.88 5.16
N TYR A 138 9.04 12.82 4.08
CA TYR A 138 9.16 13.93 3.13
C TYR A 138 7.82 14.24 2.45
N GLY A 139 7.03 13.24 2.12
CA GLY A 139 5.69 13.46 1.57
C GLY A 139 4.74 14.14 2.54
N LEU A 140 4.80 13.81 3.85
CA LEU A 140 3.94 14.42 4.87
C LEU A 140 4.39 15.86 5.21
N GLU A 141 5.69 16.13 5.24
CA GLU A 141 6.24 17.49 5.40
C GLU A 141 5.86 18.36 4.20
N GLU A 142 6.00 17.85 2.98
CA GLU A 142 5.59 18.52 1.74
C GLU A 142 4.13 18.98 1.80
N VAL A 143 3.19 18.04 2.04
CA VAL A 143 1.75 18.39 2.06
C VAL A 143 1.37 19.27 3.26
N SER A 144 2.13 19.22 4.36
CA SER A 144 1.91 20.10 5.51
C SER A 144 2.30 21.54 5.18
N TYR A 145 3.45 21.75 4.53
CA TYR A 145 3.86 23.09 4.11
C TYR A 145 2.98 23.66 3.00
N GLN A 146 2.49 22.80 2.08
CA GLN A 146 1.47 23.22 1.13
C GLN A 146 0.21 23.71 1.85
N GLY A 147 -0.32 22.93 2.79
CA GLY A 147 -1.52 23.28 3.54
C GLY A 147 -1.35 24.55 4.37
N LEU A 148 -0.18 24.80 4.95
CA LEU A 148 0.15 26.07 5.63
C LEU A 148 0.21 27.24 4.66
N THR A 149 0.77 27.06 3.46
CA THR A 149 0.78 28.09 2.42
C THR A 149 -0.65 28.51 2.06
N GLU A 150 -1.55 27.53 1.86
CA GLU A 150 -2.97 27.77 1.58
C GLU A 150 -3.65 28.51 2.74
N ALA A 151 -3.44 28.06 3.98
CA ALA A 151 -4.04 28.67 5.16
C ALA A 151 -3.57 30.13 5.38
N TYR A 152 -2.29 30.41 5.23
CA TYR A 152 -1.77 31.76 5.34
C TYR A 152 -2.18 32.68 4.17
N SER A 153 -2.42 32.10 2.99
CA SER A 153 -3.03 32.81 1.86
C SER A 153 -4.46 33.27 2.19
N LEU A 154 -5.27 32.40 2.81
CA LEU A 154 -6.61 32.76 3.30
C LEU A 154 -6.58 33.87 4.38
N LYS A 155 -5.50 33.94 5.16
CA LYS A 155 -5.27 35.03 6.16
C LYS A 155 -4.71 36.31 5.56
N HIS A 156 -4.41 36.36 4.26
CA HIS A 156 -3.77 37.47 3.60
C HIS A 156 -2.44 37.88 4.24
N GLN A 157 -1.61 36.89 4.66
CA GLN A 157 -0.30 37.11 5.28
C GLN A 157 0.85 36.78 4.31
N PRO A 158 1.27 37.68 3.42
CA PRO A 158 2.20 37.40 2.32
C PRO A 158 3.55 36.87 2.78
N ASP A 159 4.12 37.37 3.86
CA ASP A 159 5.42 36.94 4.37
C ASP A 159 5.38 35.46 4.79
N SER A 160 4.30 35.05 5.46
CA SER A 160 4.08 33.66 5.84
C SER A 160 3.85 32.76 4.62
N VAL A 161 3.09 33.23 3.62
CA VAL A 161 2.89 32.53 2.35
C VAL A 161 4.23 32.26 1.67
N ILE A 162 5.09 33.29 1.53
CA ILE A 162 6.42 33.14 0.91
C ILE A 162 7.27 32.14 1.70
N LYS A 163 7.29 32.26 3.03
CA LYS A 163 8.04 31.36 3.89
C LYS A 163 7.64 29.89 3.67
N TYR A 164 6.36 29.60 3.77
CA TYR A 164 5.87 28.22 3.70
C TYR A 164 5.86 27.66 2.27
N ALA A 165 5.67 28.52 1.24
CA ALA A 165 5.84 28.12 -0.15
C ALA A 165 7.28 27.70 -0.46
N ASN A 166 8.28 28.41 0.05
CA ASN A 166 9.69 28.04 -0.10
C ASN A 166 10.00 26.71 0.59
N LEU A 167 9.47 26.47 1.78
CA LEU A 167 9.60 25.19 2.47
C LEU A 167 8.90 24.08 1.69
N TYR A 168 7.70 24.33 1.17
CA TYR A 168 7.01 23.37 0.30
C TYR A 168 7.86 22.97 -0.91
N CYS A 169 8.42 23.93 -1.65
CA CYS A 169 9.29 23.63 -2.79
C CYS A 169 10.51 22.79 -2.40
N GLN A 170 11.18 23.13 -1.31
CA GLN A 170 12.34 22.39 -0.80
C GLN A 170 11.98 20.93 -0.46
N TRP A 171 10.85 20.73 0.22
CA TRP A 171 10.41 19.39 0.62
C TRP A 171 9.81 18.60 -0.53
N ASN A 172 9.17 19.25 -1.49
CA ASN A 172 8.70 18.63 -2.73
C ASN A 172 9.86 18.05 -3.54
N ASP A 173 10.96 18.77 -3.70
CA ASP A 173 12.17 18.25 -4.36
C ASP A 173 12.74 17.03 -3.62
N SER A 174 12.79 17.08 -2.29
CA SER A 174 13.27 15.99 -1.45
C SER A 174 12.36 14.76 -1.53
N SER A 175 11.05 14.96 -1.47
CA SER A 175 10.03 13.93 -1.62
C SER A 175 10.11 13.24 -2.99
N THR A 176 10.24 14.03 -4.05
CA THR A 176 10.36 13.53 -5.42
C THR A 176 11.61 12.69 -5.60
N ARG A 177 12.77 13.13 -5.08
CA ARG A 177 14.02 12.35 -5.12
C ARG A 177 13.91 11.05 -4.34
N ALA A 178 13.31 11.08 -3.13
CA ALA A 178 13.12 9.89 -2.32
C ALA A 178 12.19 8.87 -2.98
N LYS A 179 11.06 9.31 -3.55
CA LYS A 179 10.13 8.47 -4.32
C LYS A 179 10.81 7.85 -5.53
N SER A 180 11.59 8.63 -6.28
CA SER A 180 12.33 8.12 -7.44
C SER A 180 13.36 7.06 -7.07
N SER A 181 14.10 7.26 -5.97
CA SER A 181 15.03 6.27 -5.42
C SER A 181 14.31 4.98 -5.01
N GLU A 182 13.18 5.08 -4.34
CA GLU A 182 12.37 3.93 -3.91
C GLU A 182 11.83 3.16 -5.12
N HIS A 183 11.35 3.86 -6.15
CA HIS A 183 10.92 3.23 -7.40
C HIS A 183 12.06 2.48 -8.08
N LEU A 184 13.25 3.05 -8.16
CA LEU A 184 14.45 2.40 -8.73
C LEU A 184 14.79 1.11 -7.98
N LEU A 185 14.83 1.15 -6.64
CA LEU A 185 15.08 -0.03 -5.81
C LEU A 185 14.01 -1.11 -6.01
N ARG A 186 12.75 -0.70 -6.12
CA ARG A 186 11.62 -1.62 -6.38
C ARG A 186 11.76 -2.28 -7.76
N TYR A 187 12.10 -1.52 -8.81
CA TYR A 187 12.35 -2.09 -10.14
C TYR A 187 13.54 -3.04 -10.16
N GLN A 188 14.64 -2.70 -9.47
CA GLN A 188 15.80 -3.61 -9.33
C GLN A 188 15.41 -4.91 -8.61
N SER A 189 14.64 -4.83 -7.55
CA SER A 189 14.16 -6.00 -6.81
C SER A 189 13.28 -6.90 -7.67
N LEU A 190 12.34 -6.33 -8.43
CA LEU A 190 11.50 -7.06 -9.37
C LEU A 190 12.32 -7.72 -10.48
N TYR A 191 13.27 -7.00 -11.06
CA TYR A 191 14.17 -7.56 -12.08
C TYR A 191 14.99 -8.73 -11.54
N ASN A 192 15.57 -8.59 -10.35
CA ASN A 192 16.32 -9.67 -9.72
C ASN A 192 15.43 -10.89 -9.42
N TYR A 193 14.23 -10.66 -8.95
CA TYR A 193 13.25 -11.73 -8.69
C TYR A 193 12.89 -12.49 -9.96
N THR A 194 12.56 -11.79 -11.05
CA THR A 194 12.24 -12.42 -12.34
C THR A 194 13.42 -13.19 -12.90
N LYS A 195 14.64 -12.66 -12.79
CA LYS A 195 15.87 -13.33 -13.20
C LYS A 195 16.12 -14.63 -12.43
N ILE A 196 15.92 -14.61 -11.11
CA ILE A 196 16.05 -15.80 -10.26
C ILE A 196 14.99 -16.84 -10.65
N GLN A 197 13.76 -16.46 -10.89
CA GLN A 197 12.69 -17.36 -11.34
C GLN A 197 13.02 -17.98 -12.70
N GLU A 198 13.53 -17.20 -13.65
CA GLU A 198 13.94 -17.71 -14.96
C GLU A 198 15.08 -18.71 -14.85
N GLN A 199 16.07 -18.43 -13.99
CA GLN A 199 17.16 -19.36 -13.73
C GLN A 199 16.68 -20.67 -13.08
N ALA A 200 15.77 -20.58 -12.11
CA ALA A 200 15.16 -21.76 -11.48
C ALA A 200 14.39 -22.61 -12.49
N LEU A 201 13.58 -21.99 -13.35
CA LEU A 201 12.84 -22.67 -14.41
C LEU A 201 13.76 -23.36 -15.41
N LYS A 202 14.86 -22.70 -15.83
CA LYS A 202 15.86 -23.30 -16.71
C LYS A 202 16.57 -24.49 -16.06
N ALA A 203 16.86 -24.41 -14.77
CA ALA A 203 17.46 -25.49 -14.00
C ALA A 203 16.51 -26.70 -13.90
N GLU A 204 15.24 -26.46 -13.63
CA GLU A 204 14.20 -27.49 -13.57
C GLU A 204 14.01 -28.19 -14.92
N GLN A 205 13.96 -27.42 -16.02
CA GLN A 205 13.91 -27.99 -17.37
C GLN A 205 15.11 -28.84 -17.69
N LYS A 206 16.35 -28.43 -17.31
CA LYS A 206 17.55 -29.25 -17.47
C LYS A 206 17.47 -30.53 -16.66
N ALA A 207 17.04 -30.45 -15.40
CA ALA A 207 16.86 -31.63 -14.54
C ALA A 207 15.81 -32.59 -15.10
N SER A 208 14.70 -32.09 -15.62
CA SER A 208 13.67 -32.89 -16.27
C SER A 208 14.20 -33.61 -17.51
N ARG A 209 14.93 -32.92 -18.40
CA ARG A 209 15.57 -33.56 -19.57
C ARG A 209 16.53 -34.65 -19.17
N LEU A 210 17.39 -34.41 -18.16
CA LEU A 210 18.30 -35.42 -17.63
C LEU A 210 17.57 -36.66 -17.10
N ARG A 211 16.46 -36.48 -16.35
CA ARG A 211 15.63 -37.61 -15.87
C ARG A 211 15.08 -38.44 -17.02
N VAL A 212 14.53 -37.77 -18.04
CA VAL A 212 14.00 -38.47 -19.22
C VAL A 212 15.12 -39.23 -19.95
N THR A 213 16.31 -38.64 -20.13
CA THR A 213 17.43 -39.32 -20.76
C THR A 213 17.89 -40.56 -19.96
N ILE A 214 17.96 -40.47 -18.62
CA ILE A 214 18.31 -41.59 -17.75
C ILE A 214 17.27 -42.71 -17.87
N ILE A 215 15.97 -42.37 -17.85
CA ILE A 215 14.89 -43.39 -18.02
C ILE A 215 15.02 -44.10 -19.36
N LEU A 216 15.26 -43.37 -20.46
CA LEU A 216 15.46 -43.95 -21.78
C LEU A 216 16.68 -44.91 -21.80
N LEU A 217 17.81 -44.51 -21.22
CA LEU A 217 18.99 -45.35 -21.13
C LEU A 217 18.73 -46.64 -20.35
N VAL A 218 17.99 -46.56 -19.25
CA VAL A 218 17.61 -47.77 -18.47
C VAL A 218 16.70 -48.70 -19.29
N VAL A 219 15.72 -48.14 -20.00
CA VAL A 219 14.82 -48.93 -20.87
C VAL A 219 15.61 -49.59 -21.99
N PHE A 220 16.55 -48.90 -22.65
CA PHE A 220 17.42 -49.54 -23.67
C PHE A 220 18.30 -50.61 -23.11
N ALA A 221 18.92 -50.37 -21.93
CA ALA A 221 19.78 -51.39 -21.28
C ALA A 221 19.00 -52.66 -20.90
N THR A 222 17.77 -52.52 -20.38
CA THR A 222 16.92 -53.66 -20.06
C THR A 222 16.46 -54.41 -21.29
N ALA A 223 16.06 -53.71 -22.35
CA ALA A 223 15.69 -54.36 -23.62
C ALA A 223 16.87 -55.12 -24.22
N PHE A 224 18.07 -54.52 -24.21
CA PHE A 224 19.28 -55.17 -24.69
C PHE A 224 19.64 -56.42 -23.87
N ALA A 225 19.53 -56.37 -22.55
CA ALA A 225 19.72 -57.53 -21.68
C ALA A 225 18.75 -58.67 -21.97
N ILE A 226 17.47 -58.36 -22.25
CA ILE A 226 16.46 -59.36 -22.63
C ILE A 226 16.81 -60.02 -23.96
N VAL A 227 17.27 -59.28 -24.95
CA VAL A 227 17.70 -59.80 -26.25
C VAL A 227 18.89 -60.75 -26.07
N LEU A 228 19.91 -60.34 -25.34
CA LEU A 228 21.07 -61.18 -25.04
C LEU A 228 20.69 -62.48 -24.31
N TRP A 229 19.80 -62.38 -23.34
CA TRP A 229 19.27 -63.53 -22.62
C TRP A 229 18.53 -64.47 -23.56
N SER A 230 17.72 -63.98 -24.47
CA SER A 230 16.99 -64.75 -25.47
C SER A 230 17.95 -65.50 -26.41
N ILE A 231 19.01 -64.82 -26.91
CA ILE A 231 20.06 -65.43 -27.76
C ILE A 231 20.80 -66.51 -27.00
N TYR A 232 21.14 -66.27 -25.75
CA TYR A 232 21.82 -67.25 -24.89
C TYR A 232 20.97 -68.50 -24.71
N GLN A 233 19.67 -68.32 -24.42
CA GLN A 233 18.72 -69.45 -24.30
C GLN A 233 18.55 -70.29 -25.61
N MET A 234 18.59 -69.64 -26.78
CA MET A 234 18.56 -70.32 -28.08
C MET A 234 19.83 -71.12 -28.38
N ARG A 235 20.96 -70.67 -27.86
CA ARG A 235 22.24 -71.45 -28.03
C ARG A 235 22.38 -72.67 -27.08
N LEU A 236 21.63 -72.67 -26.00
CA LEU A 236 21.63 -73.75 -25.03
C LEU A 236 20.66 -74.94 -25.40
N LYS A 237 19.80 -74.68 -26.35
CA LYS A 237 18.90 -75.74 -26.97
C LYS A 237 19.54 -76.32 -28.24
#